data_b76ed1439e325a78c4a75516a66bfec2
#
_entry.id   b76ed1439e325a78c4a75516a66bfec2
#
_cell.length_a   1.000
_cell.length_b   1.000
_cell.length_c   1.000
_cell.angle_alpha   90.00
_cell.angle_beta   90.00
_cell.angle_gamma   90.00
#
_symmetry.space_group_name_H-M   'P 1'
#
loop_
_entity.id
_entity.type
_entity.pdbx_description
1 polymer ?
#
loop_
_entity_poly.entity_id
_entity_poly.type
_entity_poly.pdbx_seq_one_letter_code
_entity_poly.pdbx_strand_id
1 'polypeptide(L)'
;MSFFSFWKKVATGLTLLIVTLTPLTALSQQHFNGAAALEYARQFVAIGPRFSTSSGHAKAEAFLRDHFRHDQLEEDAFTASTPIGPVAMRNFIVRFPGKKNGVIVLATHYETNYWLKNINYVGANDGGSTTGLLMAIADQLRAQTAHGKTLDGYSVWLVFDDGEESIQPTWTDSDSLYGTRHLAAKWARDGTLEKIKAFILADMIGDKDLDIQRESQSTDWLVALVRQAVKKFRYNRYFFKKDEAVSDDHLPFLRRGVPSIDIIDIDYGPNDSYHHTDKDTMDKISAHSLTIDGDVFLETIRLIGMR
;
A
#
# COMPACT_ATOMS: atom_id res chain seq x y z
N MET A 1 36.02 61.34 75.06
CA MET A 1 34.73 60.61 74.90
C MET A 1 34.54 60.28 73.42
N SER A 2 34.81 59.01 73.08
CA SER A 2 34.91 58.55 71.71
C SER A 2 33.65 57.68 71.41
N PHE A 3 32.94 57.98 70.35
CA PHE A 3 31.88 57.15 69.84
C PHE A 3 32.34 56.45 68.51
N PHE A 4 32.53 55.12 68.59
CA PHE A 4 32.80 54.30 67.44
C PHE A 4 31.41 53.85 66.85
N SER A 5 31.18 54.17 65.57
CA SER A 5 30.04 53.71 64.83
C SER A 5 30.44 52.49 63.96
N PHE A 6 29.75 51.37 64.15
CA PHE A 6 30.04 50.10 63.47
C PHE A 6 29.06 49.95 62.25
N TRP A 7 29.60 50.07 61.05
CA TRP A 7 28.82 49.81 59.82
C TRP A 7 28.94 48.35 59.45
N LYS A 8 27.77 47.59 59.47
CA LYS A 8 27.66 46.27 58.91
C LYS A 8 27.32 46.38 57.42
N LYS A 9 28.19 45.89 56.56
CA LYS A 9 27.95 45.69 55.13
C LYS A 9 27.12 44.43 54.99
N VAL A 10 25.87 44.54 54.47
CA VAL A 10 25.07 43.43 53.99
C VAL A 10 25.39 43.23 52.53
N ALA A 11 26.06 42.13 52.17
CA ALA A 11 26.30 41.71 50.78
C ALA A 11 25.10 40.88 50.33
N THR A 12 24.24 41.45 49.48
CA THR A 12 23.15 40.75 48.79
C THR A 12 23.74 40.03 47.58
N GLY A 13 23.91 38.71 47.71
CA GLY A 13 24.28 37.85 46.57
C GLY A 13 23.12 37.64 45.65
N LEU A 14 23.19 38.17 44.45
CA LEU A 14 22.23 37.94 43.37
C LEU A 14 22.63 36.64 42.64
N THR A 15 21.93 35.51 42.94
CA THR A 15 22.17 34.26 42.22
C THR A 15 21.43 34.32 40.89
N LEU A 16 22.18 34.47 39.81
CA LEU A 16 21.63 34.45 38.43
C LEU A 16 21.32 32.99 38.04
N LEU A 17 20.05 32.64 38.00
CA LEU A 17 19.61 31.34 37.51
C LEU A 17 19.65 31.32 35.98
N ILE A 18 20.72 30.78 35.40
CA ILE A 18 20.83 30.56 33.95
C ILE A 18 19.97 29.35 33.58
N VAL A 19 18.75 29.61 33.11
CA VAL A 19 17.89 28.58 32.48
C VAL A 19 18.43 28.32 31.07
N THR A 20 19.20 27.27 30.91
CA THR A 20 19.58 26.80 29.57
C THR A 20 18.38 26.17 28.90
N LEU A 21 17.73 26.90 27.99
CA LEU A 21 16.77 26.35 27.03
C LEU A 21 17.52 25.44 26.07
N THR A 22 17.53 24.14 26.34
CA THR A 22 17.88 23.14 25.32
C THR A 22 16.84 23.21 24.21
N PRO A 23 17.23 23.45 22.95
CA PRO A 23 16.25 23.38 21.87
C PRO A 23 15.69 21.96 21.81
N LEU A 24 14.36 21.83 21.97
CA LEU A 24 13.65 20.60 21.67
C LEU A 24 13.81 20.40 20.17
N THR A 25 14.79 19.61 19.74
CA THR A 25 14.85 19.13 18.36
C THR A 25 13.60 18.30 18.15
N ALA A 26 12.60 18.87 17.50
CA ALA A 26 11.47 18.13 17.01
C ALA A 26 12.05 16.99 16.15
N LEU A 27 11.91 15.74 16.61
CA LEU A 27 12.21 14.58 15.79
C LEU A 27 11.35 14.72 14.54
N SER A 28 11.97 15.06 13.42
CA SER A 28 11.29 15.14 12.13
C SER A 28 10.64 13.78 11.91
N GLN A 29 9.33 13.76 11.74
CA GLN A 29 8.60 12.56 11.42
C GLN A 29 9.14 12.05 10.08
N GLN A 30 9.76 10.86 10.10
CA GLN A 30 10.29 10.27 8.88
C GLN A 30 9.12 9.81 8.02
N HIS A 31 9.02 10.38 6.84
CA HIS A 31 8.01 10.00 5.85
C HIS A 31 8.49 8.83 5.00
N PHE A 32 7.53 8.12 4.42
CA PHE A 32 7.78 7.08 3.44
C PHE A 32 8.51 7.63 2.21
N ASN A 33 9.37 6.82 1.61
CA ASN A 33 10.12 7.22 0.42
C ASN A 33 9.29 7.02 -0.87
N GLY A 34 8.35 7.92 -1.13
CA GLY A 34 7.53 7.89 -2.34
C GLY A 34 8.34 8.08 -3.63
N ALA A 35 9.54 8.69 -3.57
CA ALA A 35 10.40 8.78 -4.75
C ALA A 35 10.95 7.41 -5.16
N ALA A 36 11.27 6.53 -4.20
CA ALA A 36 11.65 5.15 -4.49
C ALA A 36 10.47 4.37 -5.09
N ALA A 37 9.25 4.54 -4.52
CA ALA A 37 8.04 3.92 -5.06
C ALA A 37 7.76 4.36 -6.50
N LEU A 38 7.88 5.67 -6.80
CA LEU A 38 7.71 6.20 -8.15
C LEU A 38 8.77 5.64 -9.11
N GLU A 39 10.01 5.45 -8.65
CA GLU A 39 11.06 4.86 -9.51
C GLU A 39 10.77 3.39 -9.81
N TYR A 40 10.32 2.60 -8.83
CA TYR A 40 9.86 1.23 -9.08
C TYR A 40 8.67 1.19 -10.04
N ALA A 41 7.67 2.06 -9.85
CA ALA A 41 6.56 2.18 -10.78
C ALA A 41 7.05 2.51 -12.20
N ARG A 42 8.01 3.44 -12.36
CA ARG A 42 8.57 3.79 -13.66
C ARG A 42 9.24 2.60 -14.35
N GLN A 43 10.05 1.83 -13.62
CA GLN A 43 10.71 0.63 -14.15
C GLN A 43 9.70 -0.43 -14.55
N PHE A 44 8.66 -0.64 -13.74
CA PHE A 44 7.62 -1.60 -14.02
C PHE A 44 6.75 -1.20 -15.22
N VAL A 45 6.27 0.04 -15.26
CA VAL A 45 5.44 0.57 -16.36
C VAL A 45 6.21 0.64 -17.69
N ALA A 46 7.53 0.79 -17.65
CA ALA A 46 8.38 0.75 -18.86
C ALA A 46 8.32 -0.60 -19.60
N ILE A 47 7.80 -1.66 -19.00
CA ILE A 47 7.50 -2.94 -19.66
C ILE A 47 6.45 -2.76 -20.76
N GLY A 48 5.57 -1.77 -20.63
CA GLY A 48 4.44 -1.51 -21.52
C GLY A 48 3.17 -2.25 -21.11
N PRO A 49 2.20 -2.43 -22.03
CA PRO A 49 0.97 -3.16 -21.77
C PRO A 49 1.23 -4.58 -21.27
N ARG A 50 0.59 -4.94 -20.15
CA ARG A 50 0.84 -6.18 -19.41
C ARG A 50 -0.38 -7.10 -19.35
N PHE A 51 -1.30 -6.96 -20.32
CA PHE A 51 -2.52 -7.78 -20.35
C PHE A 51 -2.22 -9.27 -20.42
N SER A 52 -3.06 -10.09 -19.81
CA SER A 52 -2.96 -11.55 -19.79
C SER A 52 -2.63 -12.12 -21.16
N THR A 53 -1.73 -13.09 -21.25
CA THR A 53 -1.20 -13.73 -22.47
C THR A 53 -0.23 -12.88 -23.32
N SER A 54 0.02 -11.62 -22.97
CA SER A 54 0.98 -10.78 -23.70
C SER A 54 2.43 -11.09 -23.33
N SER A 55 3.36 -10.66 -24.19
CA SER A 55 4.79 -10.69 -23.85
C SER A 55 5.13 -9.70 -22.71
N GLY A 56 4.34 -8.63 -22.56
CA GLY A 56 4.45 -7.68 -21.44
C GLY A 56 4.10 -8.33 -20.12
N HIS A 57 3.02 -9.14 -20.07
CA HIS A 57 2.64 -9.91 -18.89
C HIS A 57 3.77 -10.86 -18.45
N ALA A 58 4.33 -11.64 -19.36
CA ALA A 58 5.45 -12.52 -19.05
C ALA A 58 6.70 -11.77 -18.56
N LYS A 59 6.94 -10.55 -19.07
CA LYS A 59 8.03 -9.68 -18.58
C LYS A 59 7.73 -9.13 -17.20
N ALA A 60 6.48 -8.78 -16.90
CA ALA A 60 6.06 -8.33 -15.56
C ALA A 60 6.25 -9.43 -14.52
N GLU A 61 5.84 -10.67 -14.82
CA GLU A 61 6.14 -11.83 -13.96
C GLU A 61 7.65 -11.99 -13.73
N ALA A 62 8.45 -11.92 -14.79
CA ALA A 62 9.91 -12.04 -14.68
C ALA A 62 10.52 -10.90 -13.84
N PHE A 63 10.01 -9.68 -13.99
CA PHE A 63 10.45 -8.52 -13.23
C PHE A 63 10.17 -8.69 -11.72
N LEU A 64 8.96 -9.09 -11.34
CA LEU A 64 8.60 -9.36 -9.94
C LEU A 64 9.44 -10.50 -9.38
N ARG A 65 9.59 -11.60 -10.11
CA ARG A 65 10.42 -12.76 -9.71
C ARG A 65 11.87 -12.35 -9.48
N ASP A 66 12.47 -11.57 -10.36
CA ASP A 66 13.85 -11.10 -10.21
C ASP A 66 14.02 -10.14 -9.02
N HIS A 67 13.07 -9.22 -8.84
CA HIS A 67 13.10 -8.25 -7.74
C HIS A 67 13.05 -8.95 -6.36
N PHE A 68 12.20 -9.97 -6.23
CA PHE A 68 11.97 -10.69 -4.97
C PHE A 68 12.75 -12.03 -4.85
N ARG A 69 13.68 -12.32 -5.74
CA ARG A 69 14.41 -13.60 -5.78
C ARG A 69 15.17 -13.98 -4.50
N HIS A 70 15.44 -12.99 -3.63
CA HIS A 70 16.14 -13.19 -2.35
C HIS A 70 15.21 -13.14 -1.13
N ASP A 71 13.92 -12.91 -1.35
CA ASP A 71 12.89 -12.88 -0.30
C ASP A 71 12.21 -14.25 -0.18
N GLN A 72 11.33 -14.38 0.82
CA GLN A 72 10.44 -15.55 0.91
C GLN A 72 9.30 -15.39 -0.11
N LEU A 73 9.61 -15.67 -1.36
CA LEU A 73 8.69 -15.58 -2.49
C LEU A 73 7.98 -16.92 -2.72
N GLU A 74 6.65 -16.90 -2.80
CA GLU A 74 5.82 -17.97 -3.34
C GLU A 74 5.20 -17.52 -4.66
N GLU A 75 5.24 -18.39 -5.67
CA GLU A 75 4.54 -18.22 -6.93
C GLU A 75 3.32 -19.16 -6.94
N ASP A 76 2.13 -18.59 -6.93
CA ASP A 76 0.85 -19.30 -6.94
C ASP A 76 0.29 -19.32 -8.37
N ALA A 77 0.77 -20.30 -9.15
CA ALA A 77 0.33 -20.48 -10.54
C ALA A 77 -1.01 -21.24 -10.60
N PHE A 78 -1.92 -20.75 -11.43
CA PHE A 78 -3.21 -21.39 -11.67
C PHE A 78 -3.69 -21.18 -13.11
N THR A 79 -4.77 -21.84 -13.48
CA THR A 79 -5.44 -21.63 -14.77
C THR A 79 -6.84 -21.08 -14.51
N ALA A 80 -7.10 -19.87 -15.01
CA ALA A 80 -8.41 -19.24 -14.95
C ALA A 80 -9.26 -19.68 -16.15
N SER A 81 -10.55 -19.93 -15.90
CA SER A 81 -11.54 -20.09 -16.98
C SER A 81 -12.07 -18.71 -17.33
N THR A 82 -11.75 -18.24 -18.54
CA THR A 82 -12.06 -16.88 -19.00
C THR A 82 -12.92 -16.88 -20.25
N PRO A 83 -13.52 -15.75 -20.65
CA PRO A 83 -14.26 -15.62 -21.92
C PRO A 83 -13.46 -15.96 -23.19
N ILE A 84 -12.14 -15.92 -23.13
CA ILE A 84 -11.25 -16.30 -24.25
C ILE A 84 -10.71 -17.74 -24.13
N GLY A 85 -11.22 -18.51 -23.17
CA GLY A 85 -10.76 -19.87 -22.87
C GLY A 85 -9.84 -19.91 -21.63
N PRO A 86 -9.19 -21.06 -21.38
CA PRO A 86 -8.27 -21.19 -20.26
C PRO A 86 -7.06 -20.26 -20.40
N VAL A 87 -6.78 -19.46 -19.36
CA VAL A 87 -5.62 -18.56 -19.31
C VAL A 87 -4.76 -18.93 -18.08
N ALA A 88 -3.45 -19.12 -18.30
CA ALA A 88 -2.49 -19.30 -17.22
C ALA A 88 -2.25 -17.93 -16.54
N MET A 89 -2.39 -17.90 -15.23
CA MET A 89 -2.22 -16.72 -14.38
C MET A 89 -1.33 -17.08 -13.18
N ARG A 90 -0.81 -16.06 -12.49
CA ARG A 90 0.11 -16.27 -11.38
C ARG A 90 0.06 -15.14 -10.37
N ASN A 91 -0.27 -15.46 -9.12
CA ASN A 91 -0.06 -14.54 -8.01
C ASN A 91 1.36 -14.68 -7.45
N PHE A 92 1.94 -13.58 -6.98
CA PHE A 92 3.21 -13.57 -6.25
C PHE A 92 2.95 -13.17 -4.79
N ILE A 93 3.43 -13.98 -3.84
CA ILE A 93 3.28 -13.73 -2.41
C ILE A 93 4.67 -13.60 -1.79
N VAL A 94 5.00 -12.42 -1.27
CA VAL A 94 6.27 -12.14 -0.59
C VAL A 94 6.02 -12.01 0.91
N ARG A 95 6.74 -12.79 1.73
CA ARG A 95 6.45 -12.93 3.16
C ARG A 95 7.53 -12.29 4.04
N PHE A 96 7.11 -11.46 4.97
CA PHE A 96 7.94 -10.87 6.01
C PHE A 96 7.46 -11.36 7.39
N PRO A 97 8.29 -12.11 8.15
CA PRO A 97 7.85 -12.74 9.38
C PRO A 97 7.64 -11.73 10.51
N GLY A 98 6.61 -11.91 11.29
CA GLY A 98 6.27 -11.14 12.49
C GLY A 98 6.27 -12.00 13.77
N LYS A 99 6.30 -11.37 14.93
CA LYS A 99 6.30 -12.02 16.25
C LYS A 99 4.92 -12.55 16.65
N LYS A 100 3.85 -11.89 16.22
CA LYS A 100 2.47 -12.25 16.55
C LYS A 100 1.94 -13.34 15.63
N ASN A 101 1.10 -14.21 16.17
CA ASN A 101 0.42 -15.24 15.37
C ASN A 101 -0.68 -14.58 14.51
N GLY A 102 -0.47 -14.53 13.21
CA GLY A 102 -1.38 -13.95 12.23
C GLY A 102 -0.65 -13.21 11.12
N VAL A 103 -1.42 -12.80 10.12
CA VAL A 103 -0.92 -12.18 8.88
C VAL A 103 -1.73 -10.93 8.56
N ILE A 104 -1.05 -9.87 8.16
CA ILE A 104 -1.64 -8.73 7.45
C ILE A 104 -1.24 -8.89 5.99
N VAL A 105 -2.23 -8.90 5.09
CA VAL A 105 -1.99 -8.92 3.64
C VAL A 105 -2.10 -7.51 3.10
N LEU A 106 -1.11 -7.09 2.31
CA LEU A 106 -1.19 -5.96 1.40
C LEU A 106 -1.25 -6.49 -0.01
N ALA A 107 -2.24 -6.13 -0.79
CA ALA A 107 -2.46 -6.63 -2.13
C ALA A 107 -2.54 -5.52 -3.17
N THR A 108 -2.23 -5.87 -4.41
CA THR A 108 -2.42 -5.09 -5.62
C THR A 108 -2.38 -6.02 -6.81
N HIS A 109 -3.11 -5.71 -7.87
CA HIS A 109 -2.92 -6.36 -9.16
C HIS A 109 -1.69 -5.79 -9.89
N TYR A 110 -1.16 -6.52 -10.88
CA TYR A 110 0.02 -6.10 -11.62
C TYR A 110 -0.16 -6.10 -13.15
N GLU A 111 -1.20 -6.71 -13.66
CA GLU A 111 -1.48 -6.75 -15.08
C GLU A 111 -2.26 -5.52 -15.54
N THR A 112 -2.65 -5.50 -16.81
CA THR A 112 -3.51 -4.48 -17.43
C THR A 112 -4.65 -5.15 -18.18
N ASN A 113 -5.74 -4.41 -18.43
CA ASN A 113 -6.94 -4.91 -19.10
C ASN A 113 -6.64 -5.60 -20.44
N TYR A 114 -7.18 -6.80 -20.62
CA TYR A 114 -7.08 -7.54 -21.89
C TYR A 114 -7.87 -6.87 -23.02
N TRP A 115 -9.03 -6.29 -22.75
CA TRP A 115 -9.85 -5.66 -23.78
C TRP A 115 -9.22 -4.37 -24.34
N LEU A 116 -8.26 -3.76 -23.63
CA LEU A 116 -7.48 -2.62 -24.08
C LEU A 116 -6.23 -2.99 -24.91
N LYS A 117 -6.03 -4.28 -25.23
CA LYS A 117 -4.84 -4.81 -25.92
C LYS A 117 -4.50 -4.15 -27.26
N ASN A 118 -5.44 -3.44 -27.88
CA ASN A 118 -5.26 -2.78 -29.17
C ASN A 118 -4.82 -1.31 -29.07
N ILE A 119 -4.68 -0.79 -27.84
CA ILE A 119 -4.14 0.54 -27.56
C ILE A 119 -2.89 0.41 -26.68
N ASN A 120 -2.12 1.48 -26.56
CA ASN A 120 -0.94 1.49 -25.69
C ASN A 120 -1.33 1.81 -24.24
N TYR A 121 -2.19 0.98 -23.65
CA TYR A 121 -2.58 1.10 -22.24
C TYR A 121 -1.49 0.52 -21.36
N VAL A 122 -0.79 1.38 -20.60
CA VAL A 122 0.35 0.96 -19.78
C VAL A 122 0.01 0.88 -18.28
N GLY A 123 -1.19 1.32 -17.87
CA GLY A 123 -1.64 1.22 -16.48
C GLY A 123 -0.60 1.79 -15.52
N ALA A 124 -0.31 3.10 -15.62
CA ALA A 124 0.73 3.71 -14.79
C ALA A 124 0.24 3.93 -13.35
N ASN A 125 -1.00 4.37 -13.20
CA ASN A 125 -1.68 4.42 -11.91
C ASN A 125 -2.30 3.07 -11.57
N ASP A 126 -2.98 2.51 -12.55
CA ASP A 126 -3.73 1.28 -12.50
C ASP A 126 -2.79 0.06 -12.58
N GLY A 127 -2.55 -0.59 -11.43
CA GLY A 127 -1.56 -1.64 -11.19
C GLY A 127 -0.10 -1.17 -11.13
N GLY A 128 0.28 -0.10 -11.82
CA GLY A 128 1.68 0.38 -11.87
C GLY A 128 2.13 1.13 -10.61
N SER A 129 1.32 2.08 -10.14
CA SER A 129 1.62 2.90 -8.96
C SER A 129 1.68 2.05 -7.69
N THR A 130 0.74 1.14 -7.56
CA THR A 130 0.56 0.24 -6.43
C THR A 130 1.62 -0.85 -6.38
N THR A 131 1.98 -1.44 -7.53
CA THR A 131 3.16 -2.33 -7.64
C THR A 131 4.42 -1.62 -7.14
N GLY A 132 4.66 -0.37 -7.60
CA GLY A 132 5.80 0.42 -7.15
C GLY A 132 5.77 0.74 -5.65
N LEU A 133 4.59 1.03 -5.10
CA LEU A 133 4.41 1.25 -3.66
C LEU A 133 4.77 -0.01 -2.85
N LEU A 134 4.21 -1.17 -3.22
CA LEU A 134 4.46 -2.42 -2.49
C LEU A 134 5.93 -2.83 -2.57
N MET A 135 6.62 -2.60 -3.69
CA MET A 135 8.07 -2.84 -3.81
C MET A 135 8.87 -1.95 -2.84
N ALA A 136 8.52 -0.68 -2.71
CA ALA A 136 9.19 0.23 -1.79
C ALA A 136 8.83 -0.06 -0.30
N ILE A 137 7.63 -0.55 -0.02
CA ILE A 137 7.25 -1.09 1.30
C ILE A 137 8.10 -2.34 1.61
N ALA A 138 8.32 -3.23 0.62
CA ALA A 138 9.18 -4.40 0.79
C ALA A 138 10.59 -4.02 1.25
N ASP A 139 11.18 -2.95 0.71
CA ASP A 139 12.50 -2.48 1.13
C ASP A 139 12.54 -2.12 2.62
N GLN A 140 11.51 -1.46 3.13
CA GLN A 140 11.43 -1.13 4.55
C GLN A 140 11.20 -2.37 5.43
N LEU A 141 10.35 -3.30 5.00
CA LEU A 141 10.10 -4.55 5.71
C LEU A 141 11.36 -5.44 5.71
N ARG A 142 12.08 -5.48 4.59
CA ARG A 142 13.37 -6.20 4.45
C ARG A 142 14.42 -5.64 5.40
N ALA A 143 14.50 -4.31 5.51
CA ALA A 143 15.42 -3.67 6.47
C ALA A 143 15.09 -4.00 7.93
N GLN A 144 13.79 -4.08 8.27
CA GLN A 144 13.34 -4.44 9.61
C GLN A 144 13.55 -5.92 9.94
N THR A 145 13.48 -6.81 8.95
CA THR A 145 13.66 -8.27 9.12
C THR A 145 15.08 -8.75 8.82
N ALA A 146 15.99 -7.84 8.50
CA ALA A 146 17.38 -8.17 8.24
C ALA A 146 18.04 -8.91 9.42
N HIS A 147 19.02 -9.76 9.11
CA HIS A 147 19.78 -10.55 10.09
C HIS A 147 18.92 -11.49 10.96
N GLY A 148 17.84 -12.04 10.38
CA GLY A 148 16.94 -12.98 11.06
C GLY A 148 16.01 -12.33 12.10
N LYS A 149 15.86 -11.01 12.08
CA LYS A 149 14.84 -10.31 12.89
C LYS A 149 13.45 -10.58 12.35
N THR A 150 12.46 -10.26 13.18
CA THR A 150 11.04 -10.33 12.83
C THR A 150 10.37 -8.99 13.13
N LEU A 151 9.29 -8.66 12.43
CA LEU A 151 8.46 -7.49 12.72
C LEU A 151 7.88 -7.60 14.14
N ASP A 152 7.71 -6.48 14.83
CA ASP A 152 7.14 -6.49 16.19
C ASP A 152 5.66 -6.87 16.24
N GLY A 153 4.93 -6.71 15.12
CA GLY A 153 3.52 -7.06 14.97
C GLY A 153 3.29 -8.44 14.36
N TYR A 154 2.25 -8.53 13.54
CA TYR A 154 1.92 -9.69 12.72
C TYR A 154 2.90 -9.82 11.54
N SER A 155 2.97 -11.01 10.94
CA SER A 155 3.62 -11.17 9.64
C SER A 155 2.93 -10.29 8.60
N VAL A 156 3.71 -9.74 7.67
CA VAL A 156 3.18 -8.96 6.53
C VAL A 156 3.45 -9.73 5.25
N TRP A 157 2.41 -9.98 4.49
CA TRP A 157 2.51 -10.61 3.18
C TRP A 157 2.13 -9.58 2.11
N LEU A 158 3.01 -9.39 1.13
CA LEU A 158 2.70 -8.59 -0.04
C LEU A 158 2.20 -9.54 -1.13
N VAL A 159 1.05 -9.25 -1.70
CA VAL A 159 0.43 -10.02 -2.77
C VAL A 159 0.37 -9.14 -4.01
N PHE A 160 0.98 -9.62 -5.08
CA PHE A 160 0.81 -9.07 -6.43
C PHE A 160 -0.06 -10.09 -7.15
N ASP A 161 -1.31 -9.79 -7.30
CA ASP A 161 -2.27 -10.71 -7.90
C ASP A 161 -2.42 -10.49 -9.40
N ASP A 162 -2.97 -11.50 -10.09
CA ASP A 162 -3.05 -11.58 -11.54
C ASP A 162 -4.51 -11.76 -11.97
N GLY A 163 -4.94 -10.98 -12.94
CA GLY A 163 -6.27 -11.09 -13.48
C GLY A 163 -7.33 -10.48 -12.57
N GLU A 164 -7.04 -9.37 -11.94
CA GLU A 164 -8.02 -8.48 -11.35
C GLU A 164 -8.95 -7.98 -12.45
N GLU A 165 -8.36 -7.52 -13.53
CA GLU A 165 -9.00 -6.91 -14.67
C GLU A 165 -9.85 -7.87 -15.51
N SER A 166 -10.98 -7.37 -15.98
CA SER A 166 -11.86 -8.14 -16.84
C SER A 166 -11.26 -8.38 -18.23
N ILE A 167 -11.55 -9.55 -18.79
CA ILE A 167 -11.18 -9.90 -20.18
C ILE A 167 -12.05 -9.15 -21.19
N GLN A 168 -13.33 -8.96 -20.86
CA GLN A 168 -14.31 -8.23 -21.68
C GLN A 168 -14.50 -6.80 -21.14
N PRO A 169 -14.97 -5.85 -21.97
CA PRO A 169 -15.21 -4.47 -21.51
C PRO A 169 -16.25 -4.34 -20.39
N THR A 170 -17.12 -5.34 -20.24
CA THR A 170 -18.13 -5.35 -19.19
C THR A 170 -17.62 -6.13 -18.00
N TRP A 171 -17.46 -5.46 -16.87
CA TRP A 171 -17.11 -6.07 -15.62
C TRP A 171 -18.21 -6.99 -15.08
N THR A 172 -17.85 -8.20 -14.68
CA THR A 172 -18.77 -9.15 -14.04
C THR A 172 -18.05 -9.98 -12.97
N ASP A 173 -18.79 -10.48 -11.99
CA ASP A 173 -18.25 -11.38 -10.94
C ASP A 173 -17.57 -12.65 -11.49
N SER A 174 -17.87 -13.05 -12.72
CA SER A 174 -17.26 -14.22 -13.36
C SER A 174 -16.08 -13.87 -14.27
N ASP A 175 -15.98 -12.62 -14.71
CA ASP A 175 -14.95 -12.11 -15.61
C ASP A 175 -14.20 -10.93 -14.95
N SER A 176 -13.58 -11.19 -13.82
CA SER A 176 -12.72 -10.29 -13.06
C SER A 176 -12.17 -11.00 -11.82
N LEU A 177 -11.24 -10.37 -11.08
CA LEU A 177 -10.74 -10.79 -9.78
C LEU A 177 -10.25 -12.26 -9.75
N TYR A 178 -9.72 -12.74 -10.87
CA TYR A 178 -9.36 -14.17 -11.01
C TYR A 178 -8.31 -14.61 -9.98
N GLY A 179 -7.27 -13.78 -9.76
CA GLY A 179 -6.19 -14.06 -8.84
C GLY A 179 -6.65 -14.14 -7.40
N THR A 180 -7.34 -13.13 -6.95
CA THR A 180 -7.82 -13.04 -5.56
C THR A 180 -8.96 -14.03 -5.27
N ARG A 181 -9.87 -14.30 -6.24
CA ARG A 181 -10.85 -15.40 -6.12
C ARG A 181 -10.18 -16.76 -5.96
N HIS A 182 -9.14 -17.03 -6.78
CA HIS A 182 -8.35 -18.27 -6.68
C HIS A 182 -7.66 -18.34 -5.32
N LEU A 183 -6.95 -17.29 -4.92
CA LEU A 183 -6.15 -17.23 -3.71
C LEU A 183 -7.01 -17.37 -2.45
N ALA A 184 -8.12 -16.63 -2.37
CA ALA A 184 -9.05 -16.72 -1.25
C ALA A 184 -9.68 -18.11 -1.13
N ALA A 185 -10.00 -18.77 -2.25
CA ALA A 185 -10.50 -20.14 -2.25
C ALA A 185 -9.41 -21.16 -1.84
N LYS A 186 -8.16 -20.99 -2.30
CA LYS A 186 -7.02 -21.82 -1.89
C LYS A 186 -6.78 -21.70 -0.40
N TRP A 187 -6.67 -20.46 0.12
CA TRP A 187 -6.39 -20.21 1.53
C TRP A 187 -7.54 -20.61 2.47
N ALA A 188 -8.79 -20.64 1.98
CA ALA A 188 -9.89 -21.23 2.73
C ALA A 188 -9.74 -22.75 2.88
N ARG A 189 -9.29 -23.44 1.83
CA ARG A 189 -9.12 -24.90 1.86
C ARG A 189 -7.94 -25.38 2.71
N ASP A 190 -6.84 -24.62 2.76
CA ASP A 190 -5.63 -24.99 3.49
C ASP A 190 -5.53 -24.39 4.90
N GLY A 191 -6.55 -23.64 5.35
CA GLY A 191 -6.62 -23.02 6.66
C GLY A 191 -5.78 -21.76 6.82
N THR A 192 -5.18 -21.24 5.74
CA THR A 192 -4.41 -19.98 5.76
C THR A 192 -5.32 -18.78 6.01
N LEU A 193 -6.55 -18.83 5.49
CA LEU A 193 -7.53 -17.74 5.60
C LEU A 193 -7.78 -17.33 7.06
N GLU A 194 -7.83 -18.29 8.00
CA GLU A 194 -8.07 -18.05 9.43
C GLU A 194 -6.93 -17.27 10.10
N LYS A 195 -5.75 -17.27 9.50
CA LYS A 195 -4.58 -16.54 10.01
C LYS A 195 -4.59 -15.07 9.60
N ILE A 196 -5.37 -14.69 8.60
CA ILE A 196 -5.40 -13.33 8.07
C ILE A 196 -6.18 -12.42 9.03
N LYS A 197 -5.51 -11.41 9.55
CA LYS A 197 -6.08 -10.42 10.49
C LYS A 197 -6.64 -9.22 9.77
N ALA A 198 -6.09 -8.88 8.62
CA ALA A 198 -6.56 -7.84 7.72
C ALA A 198 -6.06 -8.10 6.30
N PHE A 199 -6.89 -7.79 5.33
CA PHE A 199 -6.54 -7.70 3.91
C PHE A 199 -6.70 -6.23 3.51
N ILE A 200 -5.63 -5.62 3.01
CA ILE A 200 -5.59 -4.22 2.62
C ILE A 200 -5.21 -4.19 1.14
N LEU A 201 -6.15 -3.76 0.33
CA LEU A 201 -5.95 -3.55 -1.09
C LEU A 201 -5.43 -2.14 -1.34
N ALA A 202 -4.56 -2.00 -2.32
CA ALA A 202 -4.13 -0.74 -2.88
C ALA A 202 -4.45 -0.74 -4.37
N ASP A 203 -5.25 0.23 -4.81
CA ASP A 203 -5.55 0.41 -6.22
C ASP A 203 -5.59 1.89 -6.61
N MET A 204 -5.00 2.22 -7.77
CA MET A 204 -4.96 3.56 -8.38
C MET A 204 -4.54 4.72 -7.45
N ILE A 205 -3.59 4.50 -6.54
CA ILE A 205 -3.21 5.44 -5.46
C ILE A 205 -2.12 6.46 -5.83
N GLY A 206 -1.72 6.52 -7.09
CA GLY A 206 -0.60 7.37 -7.53
C GLY A 206 -0.99 8.73 -8.09
N ASP A 207 -2.29 9.01 -8.32
CA ASP A 207 -2.75 10.24 -8.98
C ASP A 207 -2.14 11.50 -8.33
N LYS A 208 -1.70 12.44 -9.14
CA LYS A 208 -1.22 13.75 -8.68
C LYS A 208 -2.27 14.52 -7.91
N ASP A 209 -3.54 14.35 -8.27
CA ASP A 209 -4.70 14.99 -7.65
C ASP A 209 -5.42 14.05 -6.66
N LEU A 210 -4.66 13.24 -5.93
CA LEU A 210 -5.08 12.19 -5.02
C LEU A 210 -6.34 12.54 -4.21
N ASP A 211 -7.39 11.70 -4.33
CA ASP A 211 -8.66 11.80 -3.58
C ASP A 211 -9.22 10.41 -3.26
N ILE A 212 -8.60 9.71 -2.31
CA ILE A 212 -8.99 8.34 -1.89
C ILE A 212 -10.43 8.33 -1.38
N GLN A 213 -11.31 7.59 -2.06
CA GLN A 213 -12.69 7.39 -1.64
C GLN A 213 -12.77 6.37 -0.50
N ARG A 214 -13.86 6.43 0.27
CA ARG A 214 -14.20 5.37 1.22
C ARG A 214 -15.00 4.29 0.47
N GLU A 215 -14.36 3.15 0.23
CA GLU A 215 -15.10 2.02 -0.33
C GLU A 215 -16.14 1.53 0.69
N SER A 216 -17.38 1.38 0.25
CA SER A 216 -18.58 1.28 1.11
C SER A 216 -18.72 -0.05 1.85
N GLN A 217 -18.13 -1.14 1.34
CA GLN A 217 -18.14 -2.48 1.95
C GLN A 217 -16.92 -2.72 2.84
N SER A 218 -15.93 -1.86 2.79
CA SER A 218 -14.71 -1.93 3.61
C SER A 218 -15.03 -2.04 5.09
N THR A 219 -14.32 -2.91 5.78
CA THR A 219 -14.53 -3.22 7.20
C THR A 219 -14.34 -1.98 8.08
N ASP A 220 -15.37 -1.57 8.82
CA ASP A 220 -15.42 -0.30 9.57
C ASP A 220 -14.23 -0.07 10.51
N TRP A 221 -13.77 -1.10 11.24
CA TRP A 221 -12.65 -0.93 12.15
C TRP A 221 -11.30 -0.71 11.40
N LEU A 222 -11.13 -1.23 10.18
CA LEU A 222 -9.99 -0.94 9.32
C LEU A 222 -10.06 0.50 8.82
N VAL A 223 -11.23 0.94 8.35
CA VAL A 223 -11.49 2.34 7.98
C VAL A 223 -11.15 3.29 9.15
N ALA A 224 -11.54 2.92 10.39
CA ALA A 224 -11.22 3.70 11.57
C ALA A 224 -9.70 3.79 11.84
N LEU A 225 -8.93 2.71 11.60
CA LEU A 225 -7.47 2.73 11.74
C LEU A 225 -6.80 3.56 10.64
N VAL A 226 -7.27 3.45 9.39
CA VAL A 226 -6.80 4.31 8.30
C VAL A 226 -7.06 5.79 8.63
N ARG A 227 -8.25 6.15 9.14
CA ARG A 227 -8.54 7.52 9.61
C ARG A 227 -7.58 7.98 10.72
N GLN A 228 -7.15 7.09 11.61
CA GLN A 228 -6.14 7.41 12.63
C GLN A 228 -4.77 7.70 12.00
N ALA A 229 -4.34 6.87 11.04
CA ALA A 229 -3.10 7.07 10.30
C ALA A 229 -3.14 8.40 9.52
N VAL A 230 -4.19 8.65 8.77
CA VAL A 230 -4.45 9.88 8.02
C VAL A 230 -4.38 11.12 8.94
N LYS A 231 -5.01 11.06 10.12
CA LYS A 231 -4.99 12.16 11.12
C LYS A 231 -3.58 12.39 11.66
N LYS A 232 -2.83 11.34 11.94
CA LYS A 232 -1.44 11.42 12.44
C LYS A 232 -0.56 12.22 11.50
N PHE A 233 -0.67 12.01 10.20
CA PHE A 233 0.13 12.68 9.17
C PHE A 233 -0.53 13.98 8.64
N ARG A 234 -1.75 14.31 9.09
CA ARG A 234 -2.54 15.48 8.63
C ARG A 234 -2.94 15.41 7.15
N TYR A 235 -3.21 14.19 6.65
CA TYR A 235 -3.58 13.93 5.26
C TYR A 235 -5.10 13.93 5.01
N ASN A 236 -5.92 14.48 5.94
CA ASN A 236 -7.39 14.45 5.87
C ASN A 236 -7.98 14.98 4.55
N ARG A 237 -7.26 15.84 3.83
CA ARG A 237 -7.73 16.40 2.56
C ARG A 237 -7.69 15.41 1.40
N TYR A 238 -7.01 14.26 1.57
CA TYR A 238 -6.82 13.26 0.51
C TYR A 238 -7.68 12.01 0.72
N PHE A 239 -8.33 11.84 1.88
CA PHE A 239 -8.97 10.58 2.23
C PHE A 239 -10.43 10.74 2.62
N PHE A 240 -11.28 9.88 2.07
CA PHE A 240 -12.62 9.54 2.56
C PHE A 240 -13.59 10.72 2.61
N LYS A 241 -13.56 11.59 1.61
CA LYS A 241 -14.54 12.68 1.44
C LYS A 241 -15.84 12.19 0.82
N LYS A 242 -15.78 11.11 0.02
CA LYS A 242 -16.91 10.48 -0.63
C LYS A 242 -16.94 9.00 -0.28
N ASP A 243 -18.13 8.42 -0.28
CA ASP A 243 -18.33 6.98 -0.20
C ASP A 243 -18.64 6.47 -1.62
N GLU A 244 -17.94 5.41 -2.03
CA GLU A 244 -18.14 4.75 -3.32
C GLU A 244 -18.30 3.24 -3.12
N ALA A 245 -19.02 2.59 -4.02
CA ALA A 245 -19.15 1.14 -4.06
C ALA A 245 -18.27 0.61 -5.19
N VAL A 246 -17.20 -0.06 -4.85
CA VAL A 246 -16.25 -0.61 -5.82
C VAL A 246 -16.26 -2.13 -5.75
N SER A 247 -16.26 -2.79 -6.91
CA SER A 247 -16.10 -4.24 -7.00
C SER A 247 -14.63 -4.53 -7.31
N ASP A 248 -13.88 -5.01 -6.30
CA ASP A 248 -12.44 -5.11 -6.38
C ASP A 248 -11.90 -6.31 -5.56
N ASP A 249 -10.60 -6.55 -5.61
CA ASP A 249 -9.86 -7.68 -5.06
C ASP A 249 -9.99 -7.90 -3.55
N HIS A 250 -10.46 -6.93 -2.80
CA HIS A 250 -10.82 -7.10 -1.39
C HIS A 250 -12.08 -7.97 -1.20
N LEU A 251 -13.01 -7.99 -2.17
CA LEU A 251 -14.30 -8.67 -2.04
C LEU A 251 -14.21 -10.19 -1.90
N PRO A 252 -13.36 -10.93 -2.63
CA PRO A 252 -13.22 -12.37 -2.44
C PRO A 252 -12.85 -12.78 -1.02
N PHE A 253 -12.08 -11.95 -0.32
CA PHE A 253 -11.67 -12.14 1.07
C PHE A 253 -12.78 -11.68 2.03
N LEU A 254 -13.34 -10.52 1.82
CA LEU A 254 -14.45 -9.98 2.63
C LEU A 254 -15.64 -10.93 2.67
N ARG A 255 -16.06 -11.46 1.51
CA ARG A 255 -17.15 -12.46 1.38
C ARG A 255 -16.88 -13.78 2.12
N ARG A 256 -15.62 -14.04 2.54
CA ARG A 256 -15.21 -15.18 3.36
C ARG A 256 -14.94 -14.82 4.81
N GLY A 257 -15.32 -13.61 5.24
CA GLY A 257 -15.22 -13.16 6.62
C GLY A 257 -13.86 -12.62 7.03
N VAL A 258 -12.93 -12.41 6.10
CA VAL A 258 -11.68 -11.71 6.36
C VAL A 258 -11.95 -10.22 6.43
N PRO A 259 -11.55 -9.53 7.52
CA PRO A 259 -11.61 -8.07 7.54
C PRO A 259 -10.79 -7.48 6.41
N SER A 260 -11.46 -6.74 5.50
CA SER A 260 -10.83 -6.22 4.29
C SER A 260 -11.14 -4.73 4.11
N ILE A 261 -10.22 -4.01 3.51
CA ILE A 261 -10.37 -2.60 3.12
C ILE A 261 -9.74 -2.40 1.76
N ASP A 262 -10.38 -1.59 0.96
CA ASP A 262 -9.87 -1.08 -0.30
C ASP A 262 -9.46 0.38 -0.13
N ILE A 263 -8.24 0.70 -0.54
CA ILE A 263 -7.67 2.05 -0.58
C ILE A 263 -7.50 2.40 -2.05
N ILE A 264 -8.49 3.12 -2.58
CA ILE A 264 -8.61 3.38 -4.00
C ILE A 264 -8.92 4.85 -4.29
N ASP A 265 -8.32 5.37 -5.35
CA ASP A 265 -8.69 6.64 -6.00
C ASP A 265 -9.35 6.35 -7.34
N ILE A 266 -10.68 6.10 -7.32
CA ILE A 266 -11.43 5.69 -8.51
C ILE A 266 -11.71 6.87 -9.46
N ASP A 267 -11.72 8.11 -8.98
CA ASP A 267 -11.98 9.32 -9.78
C ASP A 267 -10.68 9.80 -10.49
N TYR A 268 -10.09 8.99 -11.35
CA TYR A 268 -8.79 9.21 -11.92
C TYR A 268 -8.78 10.20 -13.10
N GLY A 269 -8.22 11.38 -12.84
CA GLY A 269 -8.16 12.49 -13.77
C GLY A 269 -9.48 13.26 -13.91
N PRO A 270 -9.51 14.40 -14.66
CA PRO A 270 -10.70 15.21 -14.82
C PRO A 270 -11.87 14.43 -15.42
N ASN A 271 -12.96 14.27 -14.68
CA ASN A 271 -14.13 13.47 -15.06
C ASN A 271 -13.77 12.00 -15.40
N ASP A 272 -12.90 11.41 -14.64
CA ASP A 272 -12.42 10.02 -14.83
C ASP A 272 -11.84 9.75 -16.22
N SER A 273 -11.11 10.72 -16.78
CA SER A 273 -10.68 10.68 -18.18
C SER A 273 -9.37 9.92 -18.42
N TYR A 274 -8.70 9.45 -17.36
CA TYR A 274 -7.47 8.69 -17.46
C TYR A 274 -7.67 7.20 -17.22
N HIS A 275 -8.65 6.82 -16.39
CA HIS A 275 -8.99 5.46 -16.06
C HIS A 275 -9.33 4.66 -17.34
N HIS A 276 -8.69 3.50 -17.50
CA HIS A 276 -8.86 2.60 -18.65
C HIS A 276 -8.67 3.27 -20.02
N THR A 277 -7.73 4.22 -20.11
CA THR A 277 -7.37 4.88 -21.37
C THR A 277 -5.85 4.91 -21.59
N ASP A 278 -5.43 5.21 -22.82
CA ASP A 278 -4.02 5.43 -23.15
C ASP A 278 -3.40 6.67 -22.49
N LYS A 279 -4.19 7.42 -21.70
CA LYS A 279 -3.73 8.56 -20.92
C LYS A 279 -3.24 8.17 -19.51
N ASP A 280 -3.47 6.94 -19.08
CA ASP A 280 -2.89 6.43 -17.82
C ASP A 280 -1.38 6.20 -17.99
N THR A 281 -0.62 7.26 -17.79
CA THR A 281 0.82 7.34 -18.07
C THR A 281 1.58 7.93 -16.88
N MET A 282 2.90 7.70 -16.82
CA MET A 282 3.77 8.10 -15.70
C MET A 282 3.72 9.59 -15.35
N ASP A 283 3.32 10.45 -16.29
CA ASP A 283 3.16 11.89 -16.03
C ASP A 283 1.91 12.24 -15.22
N LYS A 284 1.02 11.29 -14.97
CA LYS A 284 -0.19 11.47 -14.14
C LYS A 284 0.03 11.14 -12.67
N ILE A 285 1.00 10.29 -12.37
CA ILE A 285 1.29 9.87 -10.99
C ILE A 285 2.41 10.70 -10.35
N SER A 286 2.50 10.68 -9.01
CA SER A 286 3.46 11.49 -8.27
C SER A 286 4.10 10.77 -7.08
N ALA A 287 5.37 11.09 -6.81
CA ALA A 287 6.04 10.67 -5.58
C ALA A 287 5.35 11.21 -4.31
N HIS A 288 4.67 12.35 -4.42
CA HIS A 288 3.97 12.95 -3.29
C HIS A 288 2.78 12.09 -2.86
N SER A 289 1.94 11.66 -3.80
CA SER A 289 0.81 10.76 -3.53
C SER A 289 1.30 9.44 -2.96
N LEU A 290 2.31 8.82 -3.58
CA LEU A 290 2.92 7.59 -3.08
C LEU A 290 3.57 7.74 -1.68
N THR A 291 4.06 8.94 -1.31
CA THR A 291 4.51 9.21 0.06
C THR A 291 3.34 9.19 1.04
N ILE A 292 2.24 9.85 0.68
CA ILE A 292 1.03 9.92 1.50
C ILE A 292 0.50 8.51 1.77
N ASP A 293 0.32 7.72 0.72
CA ASP A 293 -0.22 6.36 0.85
C ASP A 293 0.74 5.44 1.58
N GLY A 294 2.03 5.49 1.29
CA GLY A 294 3.04 4.72 2.01
C GLY A 294 3.07 5.01 3.51
N ASP A 295 2.98 6.27 3.92
CA ASP A 295 2.85 6.67 5.33
C ASP A 295 1.59 6.06 5.97
N VAL A 296 0.45 6.13 5.27
CA VAL A 296 -0.83 5.63 5.76
C VAL A 296 -0.83 4.11 5.85
N PHE A 297 -0.33 3.41 4.83
CA PHE A 297 -0.22 1.94 4.84
C PHE A 297 0.65 1.43 5.98
N LEU A 298 1.86 1.96 6.13
CA LEU A 298 2.80 1.52 7.18
C LEU A 298 2.26 1.81 8.59
N GLU A 299 1.64 2.96 8.80
CA GLU A 299 1.01 3.28 10.08
C GLU A 299 -0.21 2.41 10.35
N THR A 300 -1.02 2.10 9.35
CA THR A 300 -2.18 1.20 9.47
C THR A 300 -1.72 -0.21 9.86
N ILE A 301 -0.68 -0.76 9.22
CA ILE A 301 -0.05 -2.02 9.60
C ILE A 301 0.38 -1.99 11.06
N ARG A 302 1.07 -0.92 11.49
CA ARG A 302 1.52 -0.75 12.88
C ARG A 302 0.34 -0.74 13.85
N LEU A 303 -0.73 -0.01 13.53
CA LEU A 303 -1.93 0.09 14.37
C LEU A 303 -2.67 -1.26 14.48
N ILE A 304 -2.78 -2.02 13.38
CA ILE A 304 -3.32 -3.39 13.41
C ILE A 304 -2.44 -4.27 14.30
N GLY A 305 -1.12 -4.15 14.18
CA GLY A 305 -0.15 -4.89 14.99
C GLY A 305 -0.25 -4.61 16.49
N MET A 306 -0.86 -3.51 16.90
CA MET A 306 -1.07 -3.16 18.32
C MET A 306 -2.37 -3.70 18.91
N ARG A 307 -3.28 -4.22 18.08
CA ARG A 307 -4.52 -4.89 18.55
C ARG A 307 -4.22 -6.31 18.96
#